data_0881e599ee51d0b18c8f1feb5b18a6cb
#
_entry.id   0881e599ee51d0b18c8f1feb5b18a6cb
#
_cell.length_a   1.000
_cell.length_b   1.000
_cell.length_c   1.000
_cell.angle_alpha   90.00
_cell.angle_beta   90.00
_cell.angle_gamma   90.00
#
_symmetry.space_group_name_H-M   'P 1'
#
loop_
_entity.id
_entity.type
_entity.pdbx_description
1 polymer ?
#
loop_
_entity_poly.entity_id
_entity_poly.type
_entity_poly.pdbx_seq_one_letter_code
_entity_poly.pdbx_strand_id
1 'polypeptide(L)'
;PPRRGLAAAVIVGAVACAVLLGGFAVLFNRLSWAHREPPGAPLFGINFSCDYAEYLLLEDPTRGLGPVPDDRPGRVEWCADTFATLLRETGARHVRISAQWDEVEPVEGQFDFALLDALLETAQEHDARVLLTVGIKAQRHPEYYIPGWALEDLELEHGAVVTDDPLLRERALRMVEAVVRHVVNSPAIEAWGADNEPYVPSARANMWRLGRDFVQEEIAIIRANDPLGRPVVVNQAQHHAWDRYDTQRAWILEDADVLAISFYPFRNHRVLGIDFVVPIPELGPIHPNYAAHRKEAHAHGLEYWITEQQAEPWASSDMHLVSPERPSPNLSISKLYRSVDYARRTGADRVYLWGAEWWLFQRERYGDERWIEAAREIIGGGAQAGEAETAAVER
;
A
#
# COMPACT_ATOMS: atom_id res chain seq x y z
N PRO A 1 60.87 -1.48 -20.65
CA PRO A 1 60.66 -1.36 -19.21
C PRO A 1 59.65 -0.30 -18.76
N PRO A 2 59.35 0.86 -19.48
CA PRO A 2 58.45 1.90 -18.95
C PRO A 2 56.98 1.50 -18.81
N ARG A 3 56.51 0.48 -19.58
CA ARG A 3 55.09 0.06 -19.57
C ARG A 3 54.66 -0.64 -18.27
N ARG A 4 55.58 -1.28 -17.52
CA ARG A 4 55.21 -1.96 -16.24
C ARG A 4 54.96 -0.97 -15.09
N GLY A 5 55.68 0.14 -15.06
CA GLY A 5 55.46 1.18 -14.03
C GLY A 5 54.14 1.93 -14.25
N LEU A 6 53.74 2.19 -15.50
CA LEU A 6 52.49 2.84 -15.80
C LEU A 6 51.28 1.93 -15.42
N ALA A 7 51.36 0.64 -15.76
CA ALA A 7 50.31 -0.32 -15.40
C ALA A 7 50.14 -0.45 -13.85
N ALA A 8 51.24 -0.50 -13.12
CA ALA A 8 51.18 -0.50 -11.65
C ALA A 8 50.59 0.77 -11.05
N ALA A 9 50.93 1.95 -11.60
CA ALA A 9 50.35 3.22 -11.18
C ALA A 9 48.85 3.33 -11.45
N VAL A 10 48.41 2.83 -12.60
CA VAL A 10 46.96 2.76 -12.95
C VAL A 10 46.19 1.83 -12.01
N ILE A 11 46.74 0.65 -11.69
CA ILE A 11 46.13 -0.29 -10.76
C ILE A 11 46.03 0.31 -9.37
N VAL A 12 47.10 0.93 -8.87
CA VAL A 12 47.11 1.58 -7.53
C VAL A 12 46.09 2.72 -7.52
N GLY A 13 46.04 3.54 -8.57
CA GLY A 13 45.04 4.61 -8.68
C GLY A 13 43.60 4.09 -8.70
N ALA A 14 43.34 3.01 -9.45
CA ALA A 14 42.01 2.39 -9.48
C ALA A 14 41.59 1.80 -8.12
N VAL A 15 42.51 1.13 -7.43
CA VAL A 15 42.27 0.60 -6.08
C VAL A 15 42.02 1.72 -5.08
N ALA A 16 42.83 2.80 -5.11
CA ALA A 16 42.64 3.96 -4.22
C ALA A 16 41.27 4.65 -4.50
N CYS A 17 40.90 4.83 -5.76
CA CYS A 17 39.57 5.32 -6.14
C CYS A 17 38.45 4.43 -5.63
N ALA A 18 38.56 3.11 -5.79
CA ALA A 18 37.57 2.15 -5.32
C ALA A 18 37.40 2.20 -3.78
N VAL A 19 38.51 2.30 -3.04
CA VAL A 19 38.51 2.44 -1.58
C VAL A 19 37.88 3.76 -1.12
N LEU A 20 38.21 4.87 -1.79
CA LEU A 20 37.63 6.19 -1.49
C LEU A 20 36.13 6.22 -1.81
N LEU A 21 35.70 5.69 -2.96
CA LEU A 21 34.31 5.61 -3.34
C LEU A 21 33.53 4.68 -2.39
N GLY A 22 34.11 3.54 -2.01
CA GLY A 22 33.53 2.63 -1.03
C GLY A 22 33.39 3.27 0.34
N GLY A 23 34.42 3.97 0.82
CA GLY A 23 34.39 4.71 2.08
C GLY A 23 33.35 5.84 2.07
N PHE A 24 33.26 6.57 0.95
CA PHE A 24 32.23 7.60 0.78
C PHE A 24 30.84 7.00 0.78
N ALA A 25 30.61 5.90 0.05
CA ALA A 25 29.33 5.22 0.01
C ALA A 25 28.88 4.74 1.39
N VAL A 26 29.81 4.17 2.18
CA VAL A 26 29.53 3.75 3.56
C VAL A 26 29.20 4.94 4.47
N LEU A 27 29.96 6.02 4.37
CA LEU A 27 29.70 7.24 5.16
C LEU A 27 28.36 7.87 4.76
N PHE A 28 28.09 7.96 3.45
CA PHE A 28 26.87 8.51 2.90
C PHE A 28 25.63 7.70 3.32
N ASN A 29 25.74 6.37 3.28
CA ASN A 29 24.71 5.46 3.74
C ASN A 29 24.40 5.66 5.25
N ARG A 30 25.41 5.81 6.09
CA ARG A 30 25.26 6.08 7.53
C ARG A 30 24.55 7.41 7.84
N LEU A 31 24.46 8.33 6.88
CA LEU A 31 23.69 9.56 7.03
C LEU A 31 22.19 9.34 6.81
N SER A 32 21.78 8.17 6.32
CA SER A 32 20.37 7.83 6.15
C SER A 32 19.63 7.80 7.50
N TRP A 33 18.39 8.28 7.51
CA TRP A 33 17.49 8.16 8.65
C TRP A 33 17.28 6.68 9.05
N ALA A 34 17.27 5.77 8.09
CA ALA A 34 17.13 4.34 8.31
C ALA A 34 18.18 3.70 9.22
N HIS A 35 19.31 4.39 9.43
CA HIS A 35 20.36 3.95 10.35
C HIS A 35 20.42 4.78 11.64
N ARG A 36 19.78 5.94 11.67
CA ARG A 36 19.85 6.88 12.80
C ARG A 36 18.63 6.85 13.70
N GLU A 37 17.46 6.62 13.11
CA GLU A 37 16.24 6.57 13.90
C GLU A 37 16.10 5.19 14.57
N PRO A 38 15.69 5.14 15.83
CA PRO A 38 15.38 3.87 16.50
C PRO A 38 14.12 3.25 15.90
N PRO A 39 13.97 1.92 15.92
CA PRO A 39 12.75 1.29 15.52
C PRO A 39 11.62 1.61 16.50
N GLY A 40 10.45 2.02 15.97
CA GLY A 40 9.20 2.16 16.71
C GLY A 40 8.44 0.82 16.81
N ALA A 41 7.30 0.86 17.47
CA ALA A 41 6.38 -0.26 17.65
C ALA A 41 5.00 0.04 17.03
N PRO A 42 4.89 0.15 15.70
CA PRO A 42 3.60 0.43 15.07
C PRO A 42 2.62 -0.73 15.24
N LEU A 43 1.34 -0.44 15.17
CA LEU A 43 0.33 -1.48 14.96
C LEU A 43 0.45 -2.00 13.53
N PHE A 44 0.48 -3.33 13.38
CA PHE A 44 0.55 -3.97 12.07
C PHE A 44 -0.81 -4.49 11.63
N GLY A 45 -1.12 -4.30 10.36
CA GLY A 45 -2.28 -4.83 9.67
C GLY A 45 -1.93 -5.37 8.30
N ILE A 46 -2.95 -5.71 7.51
CA ILE A 46 -2.81 -6.20 6.14
C ILE A 46 -3.69 -5.38 5.19
N ASN A 47 -3.33 -5.37 3.90
CA ASN A 47 -4.25 -5.01 2.83
C ASN A 47 -4.95 -6.28 2.33
N PHE A 48 -6.20 -6.13 1.86
CA PHE A 48 -6.93 -7.19 1.19
C PHE A 48 -7.76 -6.61 0.02
N SER A 49 -7.77 -7.35 -1.09
CA SER A 49 -8.60 -7.08 -2.26
C SER A 49 -9.13 -8.40 -2.81
N CYS A 50 -10.44 -8.50 -2.99
CA CYS A 50 -11.09 -9.67 -3.54
C CYS A 50 -10.61 -9.96 -4.95
N ASP A 51 -10.61 -8.97 -5.84
CA ASP A 51 -10.19 -9.12 -7.25
C ASP A 51 -8.75 -9.64 -7.37
N TYR A 52 -7.86 -9.18 -6.49
CA TYR A 52 -6.48 -9.66 -6.54
C TYR A 52 -6.33 -11.08 -5.99
N ALA A 53 -7.16 -11.45 -5.00
CA ALA A 53 -7.25 -12.83 -4.55
C ALA A 53 -7.80 -13.75 -5.66
N GLU A 54 -8.84 -13.33 -6.37
CA GLU A 54 -9.40 -14.03 -7.54
C GLU A 54 -8.33 -14.22 -8.61
N TYR A 55 -7.66 -13.14 -9.02
CA TYR A 55 -6.59 -13.17 -10.00
C TYR A 55 -5.51 -14.19 -9.62
N LEU A 56 -5.04 -14.20 -8.37
CA LEU A 56 -3.95 -15.09 -7.95
C LEU A 56 -4.40 -16.54 -7.74
N LEU A 57 -5.57 -16.76 -7.15
CA LEU A 57 -5.98 -18.09 -6.67
C LEU A 57 -6.87 -18.82 -7.66
N LEU A 58 -7.68 -18.12 -8.46
CA LEU A 58 -8.64 -18.70 -9.37
C LEU A 58 -8.24 -18.58 -10.84
N GLU A 59 -7.56 -17.49 -11.22
CA GLU A 59 -7.18 -17.26 -12.61
C GLU A 59 -5.77 -17.80 -12.95
N ASP A 60 -5.14 -18.61 -12.09
CA ASP A 60 -3.81 -19.16 -12.36
C ASP A 60 -3.82 -20.01 -13.66
N PRO A 61 -3.25 -19.49 -14.77
CA PRO A 61 -3.29 -20.16 -16.07
C PRO A 61 -2.51 -21.46 -16.10
N THR A 62 -1.71 -21.74 -15.06
CA THR A 62 -0.84 -22.93 -14.99
C THR A 62 -1.50 -24.11 -14.31
N ARG A 63 -2.63 -23.92 -13.61
CA ARG A 63 -3.26 -24.95 -12.79
C ARG A 63 -4.70 -25.28 -13.16
N GLY A 64 -5.41 -24.34 -13.81
CA GLY A 64 -6.86 -24.47 -13.93
C GLY A 64 -7.46 -24.66 -12.53
N LEU A 65 -7.05 -23.85 -11.57
CA LEU A 65 -7.73 -23.73 -10.27
C LEU A 65 -9.17 -23.39 -10.59
N GLY A 66 -10.09 -23.99 -9.87
CA GLY A 66 -11.50 -24.04 -10.20
C GLY A 66 -12.07 -22.69 -10.65
N PRO A 67 -13.17 -22.71 -11.38
CA PRO A 67 -13.75 -21.48 -11.90
C PRO A 67 -14.02 -20.51 -10.76
N VAL A 68 -13.77 -19.21 -11.01
CA VAL A 68 -14.43 -18.15 -10.25
C VAL A 68 -15.90 -18.56 -10.15
N PRO A 69 -16.53 -18.53 -8.98
CA PRO A 69 -17.95 -18.87 -8.89
C PRO A 69 -18.73 -18.11 -9.94
N ASP A 70 -19.52 -18.85 -10.78
CA ASP A 70 -20.21 -18.26 -11.92
C ASP A 70 -21.36 -17.31 -11.50
N ASP A 71 -21.70 -17.30 -10.21
CA ASP A 71 -22.73 -16.43 -9.66
C ASP A 71 -22.22 -15.46 -8.59
N ARG A 72 -22.88 -14.34 -8.48
CA ARG A 72 -22.55 -13.27 -7.54
C ARG A 72 -22.53 -13.74 -6.08
N PRO A 73 -23.54 -14.49 -5.56
CA PRO A 73 -23.51 -14.98 -4.19
C PRO A 73 -22.32 -15.90 -3.89
N GLY A 74 -22.01 -16.82 -4.78
CA GLY A 74 -20.86 -17.72 -4.61
C GLY A 74 -19.53 -16.97 -4.62
N ARG A 75 -19.38 -15.92 -5.44
CA ARG A 75 -18.21 -15.04 -5.44
C ARG A 75 -18.07 -14.30 -4.11
N VAL A 76 -19.16 -13.75 -3.58
CA VAL A 76 -19.18 -13.05 -2.28
C VAL A 76 -18.77 -14.00 -1.15
N GLU A 77 -19.34 -15.20 -1.08
CA GLU A 77 -19.02 -16.22 -0.08
C GLU A 77 -17.54 -16.64 -0.18
N TRP A 78 -17.04 -16.96 -1.38
CA TRP A 78 -15.65 -17.33 -1.59
C TRP A 78 -14.68 -16.21 -1.13
N CYS A 79 -15.01 -14.97 -1.43
CA CYS A 79 -14.20 -13.83 -1.06
C CYS A 79 -14.17 -13.62 0.47
N ALA A 80 -15.32 -13.71 1.12
CA ALA A 80 -15.43 -13.63 2.58
C ALA A 80 -14.65 -14.75 3.27
N ASP A 81 -14.73 -15.99 2.77
CA ASP A 81 -13.99 -17.14 3.29
C ASP A 81 -12.48 -16.98 3.12
N THR A 82 -12.06 -16.45 1.97
CA THR A 82 -10.64 -16.15 1.69
C THR A 82 -10.11 -15.09 2.65
N PHE A 83 -10.90 -14.03 2.88
CA PHE A 83 -10.57 -12.97 3.81
C PHE A 83 -10.52 -13.50 5.27
N ALA A 84 -11.52 -14.27 5.70
CA ALA A 84 -11.55 -14.92 7.00
C ALA A 84 -10.33 -15.83 7.22
N THR A 85 -9.91 -16.56 6.18
CA THR A 85 -8.71 -17.38 6.22
C THR A 85 -7.46 -16.54 6.48
N LEU A 86 -7.28 -15.43 5.76
CA LEU A 86 -6.14 -14.54 5.97
C LEU A 86 -6.14 -13.92 7.37
N LEU A 87 -7.28 -13.47 7.88
CA LEU A 87 -7.38 -12.92 9.26
C LEU A 87 -6.99 -13.97 10.29
N ARG A 88 -7.51 -15.19 10.17
CA ARG A 88 -7.22 -16.30 11.07
C ARG A 88 -5.76 -16.73 11.02
N GLU A 89 -5.20 -16.85 9.83
CA GLU A 89 -3.84 -17.37 9.63
C GLU A 89 -2.76 -16.34 10.03
N THR A 90 -3.00 -15.06 9.79
CA THR A 90 -2.04 -14.01 10.12
C THR A 90 -2.24 -13.42 11.51
N GLY A 91 -3.43 -13.56 12.10
CA GLY A 91 -3.82 -12.90 13.33
C GLY A 91 -4.04 -11.39 13.19
N ALA A 92 -4.19 -10.89 11.96
CA ALA A 92 -4.38 -9.46 11.72
C ALA A 92 -5.67 -8.94 12.35
N ARG A 93 -5.57 -7.81 13.05
CA ARG A 93 -6.68 -7.09 13.68
C ARG A 93 -6.92 -5.72 13.06
N HIS A 94 -6.09 -5.32 12.10
CA HIS A 94 -6.24 -4.10 11.32
C HIS A 94 -6.15 -4.48 9.84
N VAL A 95 -7.11 -4.04 9.04
CA VAL A 95 -7.17 -4.38 7.62
C VAL A 95 -7.54 -3.15 6.82
N ARG A 96 -6.91 -2.98 5.66
CA ARG A 96 -7.32 -2.00 4.67
C ARG A 96 -8.01 -2.71 3.52
N ILE A 97 -9.25 -2.32 3.22
CA ILE A 97 -10.03 -2.74 2.06
C ILE A 97 -10.57 -1.51 1.32
N SER A 98 -11.11 -1.71 0.11
CA SER A 98 -11.74 -0.65 -0.67
C SER A 98 -13.16 -1.00 -1.06
N ALA A 99 -14.03 0.00 -1.09
CA ALA A 99 -15.29 -0.04 -1.80
C ALA A 99 -15.03 0.36 -3.26
N GLN A 100 -14.83 -0.64 -4.12
CA GLN A 100 -14.56 -0.42 -5.55
C GLN A 100 -15.83 0.04 -6.25
N TRP A 101 -15.77 1.12 -7.03
CA TRP A 101 -16.97 1.75 -7.60
C TRP A 101 -17.72 0.84 -8.56
N ASP A 102 -17.01 0.13 -9.44
CA ASP A 102 -17.60 -0.82 -10.39
C ASP A 102 -18.26 -2.03 -9.72
N GLU A 103 -17.83 -2.39 -8.50
CA GLU A 103 -18.43 -3.41 -7.67
C GLU A 103 -19.69 -2.91 -6.93
N VAL A 104 -19.64 -1.71 -6.37
CA VAL A 104 -20.74 -1.18 -5.55
C VAL A 104 -21.83 -0.49 -6.37
N GLU A 105 -21.55 -0.06 -7.60
CA GLU A 105 -22.54 0.54 -8.53
C GLU A 105 -22.30 0.03 -9.95
N PRO A 106 -22.51 -1.28 -10.21
CA PRO A 106 -22.27 -1.89 -11.52
C PRO A 106 -23.16 -1.33 -12.64
N VAL A 107 -24.32 -0.79 -12.28
CA VAL A 107 -25.27 -0.10 -13.17
C VAL A 107 -25.64 1.23 -12.54
N GLU A 108 -25.74 2.29 -13.32
CA GLU A 108 -26.05 3.62 -12.82
C GLU A 108 -27.28 3.65 -11.90
N GLY A 109 -27.08 4.13 -10.67
CA GLY A 109 -28.12 4.23 -9.65
C GLY A 109 -28.54 2.91 -9.01
N GLN A 110 -27.93 1.78 -9.37
CA GLN A 110 -28.21 0.48 -8.78
C GLN A 110 -27.02 0.02 -7.94
N PHE A 111 -27.13 0.24 -6.64
CA PHE A 111 -26.09 -0.13 -5.70
C PHE A 111 -26.21 -1.60 -5.27
N ASP A 112 -25.06 -2.31 -5.27
CA ASP A 112 -24.88 -3.66 -4.74
C ASP A 112 -23.76 -3.65 -3.70
N PHE A 113 -24.13 -3.74 -2.43
CA PHE A 113 -23.20 -3.73 -1.31
C PHE A 113 -22.86 -5.13 -0.78
N ALA A 114 -23.35 -6.19 -1.42
CA ALA A 114 -23.25 -7.55 -0.88
C ALA A 114 -21.81 -7.97 -0.56
N LEU A 115 -20.85 -7.66 -1.43
CA LEU A 115 -19.44 -7.97 -1.18
C LEU A 115 -18.87 -7.12 -0.03
N LEU A 116 -19.14 -5.83 -0.02
CA LEU A 116 -18.66 -4.92 1.03
C LEU A 116 -19.24 -5.30 2.40
N ASP A 117 -20.54 -5.61 2.46
CA ASP A 117 -21.21 -6.05 3.71
C ASP A 117 -20.58 -7.34 4.21
N ALA A 118 -20.37 -8.35 3.35
CA ALA A 118 -19.76 -9.62 3.73
C ALA A 118 -18.33 -9.43 4.27
N LEU A 119 -17.53 -8.55 3.67
CA LEU A 119 -16.18 -8.26 4.17
C LEU A 119 -16.20 -7.55 5.52
N LEU A 120 -17.12 -6.61 5.74
CA LEU A 120 -17.27 -5.92 7.03
C LEU A 120 -17.81 -6.84 8.13
N GLU A 121 -18.75 -7.73 7.81
CA GLU A 121 -19.24 -8.75 8.73
C GLU A 121 -18.11 -9.72 9.11
N THR A 122 -17.36 -10.23 8.11
CA THR A 122 -16.19 -11.09 8.35
C THR A 122 -15.15 -10.39 9.23
N ALA A 123 -14.86 -9.11 8.99
CA ALA A 123 -13.95 -8.36 9.83
C ALA A 123 -14.45 -8.30 11.28
N GLN A 124 -15.74 -8.03 11.47
CA GLN A 124 -16.34 -7.98 12.80
C GLN A 124 -16.29 -9.33 13.51
N GLU A 125 -16.60 -10.43 12.83
CA GLU A 125 -16.56 -11.80 13.38
C GLU A 125 -15.15 -12.19 13.85
N HIS A 126 -14.13 -11.62 13.23
CA HIS A 126 -12.72 -11.85 13.55
C HIS A 126 -12.09 -10.75 14.42
N ASP A 127 -12.90 -9.86 15.05
CA ASP A 127 -12.42 -8.71 15.86
C ASP A 127 -11.42 -7.82 15.09
N ALA A 128 -11.54 -7.74 13.76
CA ALA A 128 -10.69 -6.89 12.95
C ALA A 128 -11.30 -5.51 12.74
N ARG A 129 -10.44 -4.50 12.65
CA ARG A 129 -10.76 -3.11 12.37
C ARG A 129 -10.39 -2.75 10.95
N VAL A 130 -11.24 -1.99 10.30
CA VAL A 130 -11.16 -1.72 8.87
C VAL A 130 -10.85 -0.25 8.59
N LEU A 131 -9.77 0.02 7.88
CA LEU A 131 -9.58 1.22 7.09
C LEU A 131 -10.29 1.00 5.76
N LEU A 132 -11.45 1.62 5.57
CA LEU A 132 -12.23 1.51 4.35
C LEU A 132 -11.89 2.66 3.39
N THR A 133 -11.24 2.35 2.28
CA THR A 133 -11.00 3.32 1.20
C THR A 133 -12.25 3.44 0.34
N VAL A 134 -12.73 4.67 0.15
CA VAL A 134 -13.82 5.04 -0.76
C VAL A 134 -13.28 5.98 -1.84
N GLY A 135 -13.99 6.15 -2.94
CA GLY A 135 -13.60 7.04 -4.03
C GLY A 135 -13.44 6.32 -5.37
N ILE A 136 -12.83 7.03 -6.31
CA ILE A 136 -12.62 6.55 -7.69
C ILE A 136 -11.43 5.60 -7.76
N LYS A 137 -10.40 5.89 -6.95
CA LYS A 137 -9.10 5.22 -6.99
C LYS A 137 -8.92 4.33 -5.78
N ALA A 138 -8.85 3.03 -6.01
CA ALA A 138 -8.65 2.04 -4.96
C ALA A 138 -7.27 1.38 -5.05
N GLN A 139 -6.89 0.65 -4.01
CA GLN A 139 -5.68 -0.15 -4.03
C GLN A 139 -5.81 -1.32 -5.01
N ARG A 140 -4.67 -1.78 -5.52
CA ARG A 140 -4.54 -2.81 -6.56
C ARG A 140 -4.82 -2.27 -7.96
N HIS A 141 -4.51 -3.10 -8.93
CA HIS A 141 -4.74 -2.80 -10.33
C HIS A 141 -6.19 -3.17 -10.70
N PRO A 142 -6.89 -2.34 -11.48
CA PRO A 142 -6.40 -1.25 -12.37
C PRO A 142 -6.19 0.12 -11.70
N GLU A 143 -6.34 0.29 -10.42
CA GLU A 143 -6.34 1.51 -9.59
C GLU A 143 -7.62 2.35 -9.76
N TYR A 144 -8.06 2.61 -10.97
CA TYR A 144 -9.31 3.32 -11.28
C TYR A 144 -10.42 2.30 -11.54
N TYR A 145 -11.29 2.14 -10.57
CA TYR A 145 -12.44 1.22 -10.62
C TYR A 145 -13.70 1.94 -11.06
N ILE A 146 -13.60 2.68 -12.17
CA ILE A 146 -14.72 3.44 -12.72
C ILE A 146 -15.57 2.50 -13.58
N PRO A 147 -16.88 2.31 -13.27
CA PRO A 147 -17.74 1.45 -14.08
C PRO A 147 -17.90 2.02 -15.50
N GLY A 148 -18.04 1.13 -16.48
CA GLY A 148 -18.09 1.50 -17.90
C GLY A 148 -19.15 2.56 -18.20
N TRP A 149 -20.35 2.45 -17.59
CA TRP A 149 -21.43 3.42 -17.76
C TRP A 149 -21.05 4.85 -17.30
N ALA A 150 -20.15 4.97 -16.30
CA ALA A 150 -19.72 6.28 -15.80
C ALA A 150 -18.71 6.96 -16.72
N LEU A 151 -18.11 6.22 -17.64
CA LEU A 151 -17.18 6.72 -18.66
C LEU A 151 -17.87 6.93 -20.03
N GLU A 152 -19.11 6.46 -20.22
CA GLU A 152 -19.87 6.71 -21.43
C GLU A 152 -20.03 8.22 -21.63
N ASP A 153 -19.85 8.68 -22.85
CA ASP A 153 -19.91 10.08 -23.26
C ASP A 153 -18.80 11.00 -22.71
N LEU A 154 -17.75 10.45 -22.07
CA LEU A 154 -16.60 11.20 -21.60
C LEU A 154 -15.39 11.03 -22.53
N GLU A 155 -14.70 12.13 -22.81
CA GLU A 155 -13.42 12.12 -23.52
C GLU A 155 -12.31 12.55 -22.55
N LEU A 156 -11.73 11.57 -21.82
CA LEU A 156 -10.66 11.83 -20.87
C LEU A 156 -9.29 11.67 -21.53
N GLU A 157 -8.57 12.79 -21.66
CA GLU A 157 -7.26 12.82 -22.29
C GLU A 157 -6.18 12.15 -21.42
N HIS A 158 -5.06 11.79 -22.07
CA HIS A 158 -3.87 11.34 -21.36
C HIS A 158 -3.34 12.44 -20.42
N GLY A 159 -3.13 12.09 -19.16
CA GLY A 159 -2.64 13.03 -18.13
C GLY A 159 -3.73 13.93 -17.52
N ALA A 160 -5.00 13.68 -17.81
CA ALA A 160 -6.10 14.46 -17.29
C ALA A 160 -6.18 14.42 -15.75
N VAL A 161 -6.68 15.49 -15.17
CA VAL A 161 -7.32 15.49 -13.86
C VAL A 161 -8.76 15.05 -14.09
N VAL A 162 -9.03 13.75 -13.93
CA VAL A 162 -10.32 13.18 -14.36
C VAL A 162 -11.52 13.77 -13.65
N THR A 163 -11.32 14.29 -12.46
CA THR A 163 -12.34 14.94 -11.63
C THR A 163 -12.60 16.41 -12.00
N ASP A 164 -11.91 16.94 -13.03
CA ASP A 164 -12.28 18.22 -13.64
C ASP A 164 -13.49 18.06 -14.56
N ASP A 165 -13.80 16.84 -15.03
CA ASP A 165 -15.05 16.54 -15.70
C ASP A 165 -16.22 16.62 -14.70
N PRO A 166 -17.20 17.52 -14.89
CA PRO A 166 -18.25 17.75 -13.91
C PRO A 166 -19.23 16.58 -13.77
N LEU A 167 -19.42 15.78 -14.84
CA LEU A 167 -20.34 14.64 -14.82
C LEU A 167 -19.72 13.46 -14.06
N LEU A 168 -18.43 13.16 -14.33
CA LEU A 168 -17.70 12.14 -13.59
C LEU A 168 -17.60 12.49 -12.11
N ARG A 169 -17.29 13.75 -11.81
CA ARG A 169 -17.22 14.28 -10.44
C ARG A 169 -18.54 14.08 -9.69
N GLU A 170 -19.67 14.50 -10.28
CA GLU A 170 -20.99 14.34 -9.68
C GLU A 170 -21.31 12.86 -9.40
N ARG A 171 -21.08 11.99 -10.39
CA ARG A 171 -21.32 10.54 -10.28
C ARG A 171 -20.47 9.92 -9.15
N ALA A 172 -19.19 10.27 -9.08
CA ALA A 172 -18.28 9.76 -8.08
C ALA A 172 -18.65 10.22 -6.66
N LEU A 173 -18.94 11.50 -6.45
CA LEU A 173 -19.33 12.01 -5.12
C LEU A 173 -20.65 11.41 -4.65
N ARG A 174 -21.60 11.15 -5.56
CA ARG A 174 -22.84 10.42 -5.25
C ARG A 174 -22.55 9.00 -4.77
N MET A 175 -21.63 8.30 -5.42
CA MET A 175 -21.22 6.96 -5.02
C MET A 175 -20.55 7.00 -3.64
N VAL A 176 -19.62 7.91 -3.40
CA VAL A 176 -18.97 8.06 -2.08
C VAL A 176 -20.00 8.29 -0.97
N GLU A 177 -20.97 9.17 -1.19
CA GLU A 177 -22.05 9.41 -0.23
C GLU A 177 -22.89 8.15 0.03
N ALA A 178 -23.24 7.41 -1.02
CA ALA A 178 -24.03 6.19 -0.91
C ALA A 178 -23.30 5.12 -0.10
N VAL A 179 -22.01 4.89 -0.38
CA VAL A 179 -21.17 3.93 0.36
C VAL A 179 -21.08 4.34 1.84
N VAL A 180 -20.71 5.58 2.13
CA VAL A 180 -20.53 6.04 3.51
C VAL A 180 -21.83 5.89 4.30
N ARG A 181 -22.96 6.33 3.75
CA ARG A 181 -24.27 6.19 4.40
C ARG A 181 -24.69 4.75 4.65
N HIS A 182 -24.35 3.85 3.72
CA HIS A 182 -24.69 2.45 3.84
C HIS A 182 -23.95 1.79 5.00
N VAL A 183 -22.63 1.99 5.10
CA VAL A 183 -21.79 1.25 6.06
C VAL A 183 -21.43 2.02 7.32
N VAL A 184 -21.85 3.28 7.49
CA VAL A 184 -21.44 4.15 8.60
C VAL A 184 -21.71 3.56 9.99
N ASN A 185 -22.70 2.70 10.13
CA ASN A 185 -23.05 2.04 11.39
C ASN A 185 -22.24 0.75 11.63
N SER A 186 -21.41 0.31 10.69
CA SER A 186 -20.57 -0.87 10.90
C SER A 186 -19.54 -0.61 12.01
N PRO A 187 -19.52 -1.45 13.08
CA PRO A 187 -18.53 -1.31 14.14
C PRO A 187 -17.14 -1.75 13.73
N ALA A 188 -17.01 -2.43 12.57
CA ALA A 188 -15.70 -2.83 12.05
C ALA A 188 -14.90 -1.63 11.55
N ILE A 189 -15.53 -0.59 11.00
CA ILE A 189 -14.81 0.55 10.41
C ILE A 189 -14.17 1.38 11.53
N GLU A 190 -12.85 1.56 11.47
CA GLU A 190 -12.07 2.41 12.39
C GLU A 190 -11.59 3.72 11.74
N ALA A 191 -11.46 3.76 10.41
CA ALA A 191 -11.01 4.92 9.65
C ALA A 191 -11.52 4.88 8.21
N TRP A 192 -11.56 6.03 7.56
CA TRP A 192 -11.91 6.20 6.16
C TRP A 192 -10.68 6.56 5.34
N GLY A 193 -10.52 5.97 4.17
CA GLY A 193 -9.56 6.42 3.16
C GLY A 193 -10.28 7.23 2.09
N ALA A 194 -9.82 8.45 1.79
CA ALA A 194 -10.30 9.20 0.66
C ALA A 194 -9.37 8.95 -0.54
N ASP A 195 -9.81 8.09 -1.43
CA ASP A 195 -9.05 7.56 -2.56
C ASP A 195 -7.72 6.86 -2.19
N ASN A 196 -7.10 6.20 -3.16
CA ASN A 196 -5.75 5.64 -3.06
C ASN A 196 -4.76 6.48 -3.87
N GLU A 197 -3.75 7.07 -3.22
CA GLU A 197 -2.72 7.87 -3.90
C GLU A 197 -3.34 8.90 -4.89
N PRO A 198 -4.30 9.75 -4.45
CA PRO A 198 -5.17 10.50 -5.35
C PRO A 198 -4.40 11.43 -6.31
N TYR A 199 -3.31 12.02 -5.86
CA TYR A 199 -2.61 13.08 -6.59
C TYR A 199 -1.51 12.56 -7.53
N VAL A 200 -1.30 11.24 -7.56
CA VAL A 200 -0.24 10.63 -8.37
C VAL A 200 -0.79 10.15 -9.71
N PRO A 201 -0.19 10.56 -10.84
CA PRO A 201 -0.58 10.04 -12.13
C PRO A 201 -0.39 8.53 -12.23
N SER A 202 -1.46 7.79 -12.58
CA SER A 202 -1.37 6.36 -12.78
C SER A 202 -0.87 6.04 -14.18
N ALA A 203 0.31 5.42 -14.28
CA ALA A 203 0.85 4.95 -15.55
C ALA A 203 -0.01 3.85 -16.21
N ARG A 204 -0.89 3.22 -15.45
CA ARG A 204 -1.80 2.15 -15.91
C ARG A 204 -3.15 2.67 -16.39
N ALA A 205 -3.51 3.88 -15.99
CA ALA A 205 -4.75 4.56 -16.36
C ALA A 205 -4.45 5.90 -17.05
N ASN A 206 -3.88 5.87 -18.25
CA ASN A 206 -3.62 7.04 -19.08
C ASN A 206 -2.95 8.24 -18.37
N MET A 207 -2.14 8.00 -17.31
CA MET A 207 -1.55 9.05 -16.47
C MET A 207 -2.59 9.95 -15.77
N TRP A 208 -3.81 9.44 -15.55
CA TRP A 208 -4.87 10.15 -14.84
C TRP A 208 -4.50 10.40 -13.38
N ARG A 209 -5.03 11.48 -12.84
CA ARG A 209 -4.94 11.84 -11.41
C ARG A 209 -6.21 12.54 -10.96
N LEU A 210 -6.38 12.69 -9.65
CA LEU A 210 -7.51 13.41 -9.05
C LEU A 210 -7.09 14.83 -8.68
N GLY A 211 -8.07 15.75 -8.66
CA GLY A 211 -7.91 17.12 -8.19
C GLY A 211 -7.98 17.22 -6.66
N ARG A 212 -7.25 18.18 -6.07
CA ARG A 212 -7.33 18.40 -4.62
C ARG A 212 -8.74 18.76 -4.16
N ASP A 213 -9.40 19.62 -4.89
CA ASP A 213 -10.75 20.11 -4.59
C ASP A 213 -11.78 18.98 -4.57
N PHE A 214 -11.61 17.96 -5.44
CA PHE A 214 -12.43 16.76 -5.42
C PHE A 214 -12.20 15.94 -4.14
N VAL A 215 -10.94 15.69 -3.77
CA VAL A 215 -10.61 14.95 -2.54
C VAL A 215 -11.10 15.71 -1.29
N GLN A 216 -11.07 17.03 -1.30
CA GLN A 216 -11.66 17.84 -0.23
C GLN A 216 -13.17 17.65 -0.13
N GLU A 217 -13.89 17.54 -1.26
CA GLU A 217 -15.33 17.26 -1.26
C GLU A 217 -15.63 15.84 -0.77
N GLU A 218 -14.84 14.83 -1.14
CA GLU A 218 -14.95 13.48 -0.57
C GLU A 218 -14.80 13.49 0.94
N ILE A 219 -13.74 14.13 1.45
CA ILE A 219 -13.51 14.28 2.89
C ILE A 219 -14.68 14.98 3.57
N ALA A 220 -15.23 16.02 2.94
CA ALA A 220 -16.40 16.73 3.47
C ALA A 220 -17.65 15.84 3.52
N ILE A 221 -17.88 15.02 2.49
CA ILE A 221 -18.99 14.04 2.46
C ILE A 221 -18.82 13.00 3.55
N ILE A 222 -17.63 12.43 3.71
CA ILE A 222 -17.32 11.45 4.75
C ILE A 222 -17.63 12.06 6.12
N ARG A 223 -17.07 13.22 6.42
CA ARG A 223 -17.26 13.90 7.72
C ARG A 223 -18.72 14.30 7.98
N ALA A 224 -19.46 14.71 6.95
CA ALA A 224 -20.88 15.06 7.08
C ALA A 224 -21.78 13.86 7.36
N ASN A 225 -21.41 12.67 6.92
CA ASN A 225 -22.21 11.46 7.05
C ASN A 225 -21.70 10.50 8.15
N ASP A 226 -20.51 10.73 8.74
CA ASP A 226 -19.97 9.93 9.85
C ASP A 226 -20.15 10.63 11.22
N PRO A 227 -21.20 10.28 11.98
CA PRO A 227 -21.46 10.90 13.28
C PRO A 227 -20.46 10.46 14.37
N LEU A 228 -19.65 9.43 14.11
CA LEU A 228 -18.61 8.96 15.05
C LEU A 228 -17.32 9.75 14.92
N GLY A 229 -17.14 10.54 13.84
CA GLY A 229 -15.96 11.35 13.63
C GLY A 229 -14.69 10.53 13.47
N ARG A 230 -14.78 9.37 12.78
CA ARG A 230 -13.61 8.53 12.52
C ARG A 230 -12.60 9.26 11.63
N PRO A 231 -11.28 9.03 11.82
CA PRO A 231 -10.26 9.74 11.08
C PRO A 231 -10.32 9.45 9.58
N VAL A 232 -10.04 10.48 8.78
CA VAL A 232 -9.90 10.38 7.33
C VAL A 232 -8.43 10.33 6.96
N VAL A 233 -8.06 9.29 6.23
CA VAL A 233 -6.71 8.96 5.78
C VAL A 233 -6.56 9.33 4.31
N VAL A 234 -5.51 10.07 3.97
CA VAL A 234 -5.09 10.26 2.58
C VAL A 234 -3.66 9.78 2.45
N ASN A 235 -3.40 8.89 1.48
CA ASN A 235 -2.07 8.35 1.27
C ASN A 235 -1.36 8.97 0.07
N GLN A 236 -0.06 9.16 0.25
CA GLN A 236 0.87 9.63 -0.77
C GLN A 236 1.68 8.44 -1.30
N ALA A 237 1.84 8.35 -2.62
CA ALA A 237 2.73 7.36 -3.21
C ALA A 237 4.17 7.54 -2.75
N GLN A 238 4.93 6.45 -2.74
CA GLN A 238 6.37 6.53 -2.54
C GLN A 238 7.02 7.31 -3.69
N HIS A 239 7.87 8.25 -3.33
CA HIS A 239 8.58 9.11 -4.27
C HIS A 239 10.10 9.07 -4.06
N HIS A 240 10.85 9.65 -4.98
CA HIS A 240 12.27 9.92 -4.85
C HIS A 240 12.51 11.34 -4.32
N ALA A 241 13.69 11.62 -3.77
CA ALA A 241 14.01 12.94 -3.22
C ALA A 241 13.93 14.10 -4.25
N TRP A 242 14.02 13.79 -5.54
CA TRP A 242 13.86 14.78 -6.61
C TRP A 242 12.42 14.94 -7.11
N ASP A 243 11.49 14.09 -6.66
CA ASP A 243 10.08 14.20 -6.98
C ASP A 243 9.47 15.30 -6.09
N ARG A 244 8.73 16.22 -6.69
CA ARG A 244 8.16 17.38 -5.97
C ARG A 244 6.81 17.03 -5.32
N TYR A 245 6.76 16.00 -4.48
CA TYR A 245 5.56 15.64 -3.73
C TYR A 245 5.35 16.44 -2.43
N ASP A 246 6.21 17.42 -2.15
CA ASP A 246 6.05 18.29 -0.98
C ASP A 246 4.71 19.06 -1.00
N THR A 247 4.27 19.51 -2.19
CA THR A 247 2.98 20.16 -2.35
C THR A 247 1.82 19.22 -2.01
N GLN A 248 1.87 17.97 -2.48
CA GLN A 248 0.84 16.96 -2.18
C GLN A 248 0.82 16.64 -0.68
N ARG A 249 1.98 16.50 -0.06
CA ARG A 249 2.06 16.28 1.39
C ARG A 249 1.49 17.47 2.17
N ALA A 250 1.77 18.71 1.76
CA ALA A 250 1.18 19.88 2.37
C ALA A 250 -0.35 19.89 2.28
N TRP A 251 -0.92 19.47 1.14
CA TRP A 251 -2.37 19.34 1.00
C TRP A 251 -2.95 18.31 1.97
N ILE A 252 -2.29 17.14 2.10
CA ILE A 252 -2.75 16.09 3.03
C ILE A 252 -2.69 16.58 4.47
N LEU A 253 -1.62 17.29 4.87
CA LEU A 253 -1.48 17.86 6.20
C LEU A 253 -2.54 18.92 6.53
N GLU A 254 -3.11 19.60 5.52
CA GLU A 254 -4.17 20.59 5.68
C GLU A 254 -5.56 19.97 5.69
N ASP A 255 -5.80 18.89 4.92
CA ASP A 255 -7.14 18.40 4.58
C ASP A 255 -7.54 17.15 5.37
N ALA A 256 -6.59 16.24 5.70
CA ALA A 256 -6.84 14.94 6.31
C ALA A 256 -6.56 14.91 7.82
N ASP A 257 -6.89 13.80 8.47
CA ASP A 257 -6.59 13.54 9.89
C ASP A 257 -5.36 12.63 10.03
N VAL A 258 -5.01 11.91 8.95
CA VAL A 258 -3.86 11.01 8.89
C VAL A 258 -3.10 11.24 7.59
N LEU A 259 -1.81 11.53 7.70
CA LEU A 259 -0.88 11.45 6.57
C LEU A 259 -0.42 10.02 6.40
N ALA A 260 -0.76 9.39 5.30
CA ALA A 260 -0.27 8.05 4.99
C ALA A 260 0.68 8.01 3.80
N ILE A 261 1.48 6.95 3.70
CA ILE A 261 2.37 6.71 2.58
C ILE A 261 2.32 5.26 2.11
N SER A 262 2.62 5.06 0.82
CA SER A 262 3.02 3.75 0.28
C SER A 262 4.54 3.61 0.42
N PHE A 263 5.04 2.45 0.88
CA PHE A 263 6.44 2.25 1.21
C PHE A 263 7.00 0.95 0.63
N TYR A 264 7.75 1.08 -0.45
CA TYR A 264 8.34 -0.02 -1.21
C TYR A 264 9.87 0.10 -1.24
N PRO A 265 10.59 -0.30 -0.18
CA PRO A 265 12.02 -0.07 -0.06
C PRO A 265 12.88 -0.86 -1.05
N PHE A 266 12.39 -1.99 -1.57
CA PHE A 266 13.13 -2.84 -2.51
C PHE A 266 12.51 -2.79 -3.91
N ARG A 267 12.98 -1.86 -4.73
CA ARG A 267 12.56 -1.74 -6.14
C ARG A 267 13.65 -2.22 -7.08
N ASN A 268 13.24 -2.73 -8.23
CA ASN A 268 14.17 -3.00 -9.34
C ASN A 268 14.59 -1.69 -9.99
N HIS A 269 15.89 -1.54 -10.14
CA HIS A 269 16.48 -0.45 -10.89
C HIS A 269 17.21 -1.02 -12.10
N ARG A 270 17.04 -0.40 -13.28
CA ARG A 270 17.76 -0.75 -14.48
C ARG A 270 18.67 0.38 -14.91
N VAL A 271 19.98 0.13 -14.91
CA VAL A 271 20.97 1.08 -15.38
C VAL A 271 21.84 0.38 -16.43
N LEU A 272 21.95 0.97 -17.62
CA LEU A 272 22.70 0.42 -18.75
C LEU A 272 22.33 -1.03 -19.11
N GLY A 273 21.04 -1.41 -18.94
CA GLY A 273 20.56 -2.75 -19.23
C GLY A 273 20.80 -3.80 -18.13
N ILE A 274 21.41 -3.42 -17.00
CA ILE A 274 21.64 -4.28 -15.85
C ILE A 274 20.59 -3.99 -14.79
N ASP A 275 19.88 -5.04 -14.36
CA ASP A 275 18.91 -4.96 -13.26
C ASP A 275 19.60 -5.18 -11.92
N PHE A 276 19.30 -4.31 -10.97
CA PHE A 276 19.76 -4.44 -9.59
C PHE A 276 18.70 -3.94 -8.60
N VAL A 277 18.78 -4.44 -7.39
CA VAL A 277 17.90 -4.05 -6.28
C VAL A 277 18.73 -3.38 -5.21
N VAL A 278 18.45 -2.09 -4.97
CA VAL A 278 19.07 -1.33 -3.88
C VAL A 278 17.96 -0.94 -2.91
N PRO A 279 18.18 -1.14 -1.59
CA PRO A 279 17.23 -0.63 -0.59
C PRO A 279 17.20 0.91 -0.64
N ILE A 280 16.07 1.47 -1.06
CA ILE A 280 15.93 2.93 -1.19
C ILE A 280 16.29 3.66 0.13
N PRO A 281 15.88 3.20 1.33
CA PRO A 281 16.25 3.86 2.58
C PRO A 281 17.76 3.95 2.83
N GLU A 282 18.57 3.12 2.18
CA GLU A 282 20.03 3.11 2.34
C GLU A 282 20.76 4.01 1.35
N LEU A 283 20.06 4.68 0.44
CA LEU A 283 20.66 5.61 -0.52
C LEU A 283 21.07 6.96 0.12
N GLY A 284 21.13 7.02 1.45
CA GLY A 284 21.57 8.20 2.18
C GLY A 284 20.59 9.37 2.07
N PRO A 285 21.08 10.62 2.03
CA PRO A 285 20.21 11.80 2.02
C PRO A 285 19.54 12.10 0.66
N ILE A 286 19.77 11.29 -0.39
CA ILE A 286 19.17 11.50 -1.72
C ILE A 286 17.77 10.92 -1.85
N HIS A 287 17.24 10.30 -0.82
CA HIS A 287 15.85 9.82 -0.80
C HIS A 287 15.06 10.51 0.31
N PRO A 288 13.70 10.43 0.29
CA PRO A 288 12.86 11.08 1.28
C PRO A 288 13.17 10.64 2.71
N ASN A 289 13.15 11.58 3.64
CA ASN A 289 13.27 11.29 5.05
C ASN A 289 11.89 11.05 5.66
N TYR A 290 11.43 9.80 5.61
CA TYR A 290 10.12 9.42 6.11
C TYR A 290 9.95 9.62 7.63
N ALA A 291 11.05 9.54 8.41
CA ALA A 291 11.01 9.89 9.82
C ALA A 291 10.77 11.40 10.05
N ALA A 292 11.25 12.25 9.12
CA ALA A 292 10.92 13.67 9.14
C ALA A 292 9.44 13.93 8.75
N HIS A 293 8.89 13.19 7.79
CA HIS A 293 7.47 13.28 7.44
C HIS A 293 6.57 12.93 8.63
N ARG A 294 6.92 11.90 9.40
CA ARG A 294 6.22 11.57 10.65
C ARG A 294 6.27 12.72 11.66
N LYS A 295 7.44 13.32 11.89
CA LYS A 295 7.60 14.46 12.80
C LYS A 295 6.78 15.66 12.35
N GLU A 296 6.69 15.89 11.04
CA GLU A 296 5.87 16.95 10.44
C GLU A 296 4.37 16.67 10.64
N ALA A 297 3.89 15.45 10.36
CA ALA A 297 2.50 15.05 10.59
C ALA A 297 2.10 15.25 12.06
N HIS A 298 2.87 14.75 12.99
CA HIS A 298 2.60 14.91 14.43
C HIS A 298 2.65 16.38 14.89
N ALA A 299 3.49 17.21 14.29
CA ALA A 299 3.51 18.65 14.57
C ALA A 299 2.24 19.38 14.11
N HIS A 300 1.52 18.82 13.12
CA HIS A 300 0.20 19.27 12.67
C HIS A 300 -0.96 18.59 13.42
N GLY A 301 -0.68 17.69 14.36
CA GLY A 301 -1.69 16.94 15.10
C GLY A 301 -2.27 15.73 14.37
N LEU A 302 -1.65 15.30 13.26
CA LEU A 302 -2.05 14.13 12.48
C LEU A 302 -1.30 12.88 12.93
N GLU A 303 -1.92 11.71 12.78
CA GLU A 303 -1.20 10.43 12.78
C GLU A 303 -0.42 10.24 11.46
N TYR A 304 0.59 9.37 11.50
CA TYR A 304 1.40 9.02 10.34
C TYR A 304 1.37 7.51 10.10
N TRP A 305 0.78 7.07 9.00
CA TRP A 305 0.61 5.65 8.69
C TRP A 305 1.38 5.22 7.45
N ILE A 306 1.69 3.94 7.36
CA ILE A 306 2.12 3.28 6.13
C ILE A 306 0.97 2.38 5.68
N THR A 307 0.23 2.80 4.67
CA THR A 307 -0.93 2.05 4.18
C THR A 307 -0.56 0.95 3.19
N GLU A 308 0.65 1.00 2.63
CA GLU A 308 1.17 -0.01 1.73
C GLU A 308 2.64 -0.30 2.05
N GLN A 309 2.88 -1.26 2.93
CA GLN A 309 4.22 -1.74 3.24
C GLN A 309 4.56 -2.92 2.35
N GLN A 310 5.64 -2.83 1.56
CA GLN A 310 6.08 -3.92 0.69
C GLN A 310 6.24 -5.23 1.45
N ALA A 311 5.39 -6.20 1.15
CA ALA A 311 5.41 -7.56 1.69
C ALA A 311 5.08 -8.62 0.62
N GLU A 312 5.01 -8.19 -0.65
CA GLU A 312 5.03 -9.04 -1.84
C GLU A 312 6.07 -8.52 -2.84
N PRO A 313 6.52 -9.32 -3.80
CA PRO A 313 7.45 -8.88 -4.82
C PRO A 313 6.89 -7.70 -5.63
N TRP A 314 7.72 -6.69 -5.85
CA TRP A 314 7.43 -5.68 -6.88
C TRP A 314 7.85 -6.27 -8.22
N ALA A 315 6.99 -7.11 -8.80
CA ALA A 315 7.32 -7.82 -10.02
C ALA A 315 7.05 -6.95 -11.26
N SER A 316 7.97 -7.00 -12.21
CA SER A 316 7.75 -6.53 -13.59
C SER A 316 7.10 -7.60 -14.47
N SER A 317 6.83 -8.77 -13.92
CA SER A 317 6.27 -9.96 -14.55
C SER A 317 5.04 -10.44 -13.79
N ASP A 318 4.30 -11.34 -14.41
CA ASP A 318 3.16 -12.02 -13.82
C ASP A 318 3.52 -12.64 -12.45
N MET A 319 2.73 -12.33 -11.44
CA MET A 319 2.94 -12.79 -10.06
C MET A 319 2.77 -14.30 -9.91
N HIS A 320 2.03 -14.96 -10.81
CA HIS A 320 1.93 -16.42 -10.87
C HIS A 320 3.27 -17.10 -11.20
N LEU A 321 4.20 -16.39 -11.85
CA LEU A 321 5.51 -16.91 -12.22
C LEU A 321 6.54 -16.82 -11.08
N VAL A 322 6.22 -16.13 -9.99
CA VAL A 322 7.10 -16.04 -8.82
C VAL A 322 6.86 -17.24 -7.93
N SER A 323 7.87 -18.08 -7.78
CA SER A 323 7.81 -19.33 -7.03
C SER A 323 9.06 -19.52 -6.16
N PRO A 324 9.08 -20.51 -5.24
CA PRO A 324 10.28 -20.86 -4.50
C PRO A 324 11.47 -21.20 -5.39
N GLU A 325 11.25 -21.79 -6.58
CA GLU A 325 12.29 -22.13 -7.56
C GLU A 325 12.68 -20.94 -8.45
N ARG A 326 11.81 -19.94 -8.55
CA ARG A 326 12.02 -18.71 -9.31
C ARG A 326 11.70 -17.50 -8.45
N PRO A 327 12.48 -17.26 -7.39
CA PRO A 327 12.21 -16.18 -6.45
C PRO A 327 12.43 -14.83 -7.11
N SER A 328 11.67 -13.84 -6.66
CA SER A 328 11.88 -12.46 -7.09
C SER A 328 13.18 -11.89 -6.49
N PRO A 329 13.98 -11.16 -7.28
CA PRO A 329 15.20 -10.55 -6.74
C PRO A 329 14.93 -9.43 -5.73
N ASN A 330 13.75 -8.82 -5.76
CA ASN A 330 13.43 -7.66 -4.92
C ASN A 330 12.72 -7.99 -3.61
N LEU A 331 12.31 -9.23 -3.38
CA LEU A 331 11.79 -9.66 -2.10
C LEU A 331 12.16 -11.12 -1.78
N SER A 332 12.50 -11.36 -0.52
CA SER A 332 12.69 -12.64 0.13
C SER A 332 12.25 -12.48 1.58
N ILE A 333 12.14 -13.56 2.34
CA ILE A 333 11.78 -13.49 3.77
C ILE A 333 12.72 -12.54 4.53
N SER A 334 14.03 -12.63 4.30
CA SER A 334 14.99 -11.70 4.94
C SER A 334 14.80 -10.24 4.53
N LYS A 335 14.43 -9.98 3.27
CA LYS A 335 14.10 -8.63 2.80
C LYS A 335 12.77 -8.15 3.36
N LEU A 336 11.79 -9.03 3.59
CA LEU A 336 10.54 -8.69 4.26
C LEU A 336 10.83 -8.16 5.67
N TYR A 337 11.58 -8.89 6.49
CA TYR A 337 11.95 -8.42 7.83
C TYR A 337 12.73 -7.11 7.79
N ARG A 338 13.64 -6.94 6.84
CA ARG A 338 14.38 -5.68 6.66
C ARG A 338 13.48 -4.53 6.22
N SER A 339 12.50 -4.80 5.35
CA SER A 339 11.47 -3.84 4.93
C SER A 339 10.64 -3.35 6.13
N VAL A 340 10.25 -4.28 7.00
CA VAL A 340 9.54 -4.01 8.24
C VAL A 340 10.40 -3.22 9.25
N ASP A 341 11.71 -3.54 9.37
CA ASP A 341 12.61 -2.74 10.20
C ASP A 341 12.72 -1.29 9.72
N TYR A 342 12.79 -1.07 8.40
CA TYR A 342 12.72 0.29 7.86
C TYR A 342 11.39 0.97 8.18
N ALA A 343 10.25 0.28 8.04
CA ALA A 343 8.95 0.83 8.40
C ALA A 343 8.91 1.24 9.89
N ARG A 344 9.37 0.39 10.79
CA ARG A 344 9.49 0.72 12.22
C ARG A 344 10.34 1.97 12.48
N ARG A 345 11.43 2.16 11.72
CA ARG A 345 12.31 3.33 11.84
C ARG A 345 11.73 4.61 11.27
N THR A 346 10.67 4.56 10.48
CA THR A 346 9.91 5.77 10.12
C THR A 346 9.23 6.38 11.34
N GLY A 347 8.92 5.54 12.35
CA GLY A 347 8.13 5.88 13.52
C GLY A 347 6.63 5.96 13.21
N ALA A 348 6.17 5.32 12.14
CA ALA A 348 4.74 5.26 11.78
C ALA A 348 3.92 4.68 12.94
N ASP A 349 2.69 5.19 13.10
CA ASP A 349 1.77 4.74 14.14
C ASP A 349 1.10 3.42 13.73
N ARG A 350 0.82 3.25 12.42
CA ARG A 350 0.28 2.01 11.85
C ARG A 350 0.96 1.64 10.53
N VAL A 351 1.02 0.34 10.26
CA VAL A 351 1.65 -0.23 9.07
C VAL A 351 0.78 -1.35 8.52
N TYR A 352 0.30 -1.22 7.28
CA TYR A 352 -0.47 -2.24 6.59
C TYR A 352 0.40 -2.97 5.58
N LEU A 353 0.64 -4.25 5.80
CA LEU A 353 1.44 -5.11 4.93
C LEU A 353 0.72 -5.34 3.61
N TRP A 354 1.45 -5.20 2.50
CA TRP A 354 0.94 -5.36 1.15
C TRP A 354 1.39 -6.69 0.56
N GLY A 355 0.47 -7.67 0.42
CA GLY A 355 0.80 -8.97 -0.15
C GLY A 355 0.06 -10.16 0.46
N ALA A 356 -1.00 -9.95 1.25
CA ALA A 356 -1.69 -11.03 1.96
C ALA A 356 -2.22 -12.09 1.01
N GLU A 357 -2.80 -11.68 -0.12
CA GLU A 357 -3.33 -12.59 -1.15
C GLU A 357 -2.22 -13.40 -1.81
N TRP A 358 -1.05 -12.76 -2.03
CA TRP A 358 0.10 -13.45 -2.62
C TRP A 358 0.73 -14.46 -1.64
N TRP A 359 0.73 -14.21 -0.31
CA TRP A 359 1.19 -15.20 0.66
C TRP A 359 0.29 -16.43 0.65
N LEU A 360 -1.03 -16.22 0.57
CA LEU A 360 -1.98 -17.31 0.45
C LEU A 360 -1.77 -18.09 -0.84
N PHE A 361 -1.56 -17.41 -1.97
CA PHE A 361 -1.20 -18.03 -3.25
C PHE A 361 0.08 -18.88 -3.14
N GLN A 362 1.15 -18.39 -2.49
CA GLN A 362 2.39 -19.16 -2.31
C GLN A 362 2.14 -20.45 -1.51
N ARG A 363 1.32 -20.38 -0.47
CA ARG A 363 0.91 -21.55 0.30
C ARG A 363 0.09 -22.54 -0.54
N GLU A 364 -0.99 -22.07 -1.14
CA GLU A 364 -1.92 -22.94 -1.88
C GLU A 364 -1.28 -23.54 -3.14
N ARG A 365 -0.43 -22.77 -3.79
CA ARG A 365 0.19 -23.18 -5.05
C ARG A 365 1.45 -24.03 -4.87
N TYR A 366 2.26 -23.69 -3.89
CA TYR A 366 3.60 -24.26 -3.70
C TYR A 366 3.82 -24.90 -2.34
N GLY A 367 2.87 -24.83 -1.41
CA GLY A 367 3.05 -25.28 -0.02
C GLY A 367 4.05 -24.42 0.76
N ASP A 368 4.29 -23.17 0.32
CA ASP A 368 5.24 -22.25 0.96
C ASP A 368 4.55 -21.43 2.05
N GLU A 369 4.56 -21.91 3.27
CA GLU A 369 3.94 -21.27 4.44
C GLU A 369 4.77 -20.13 5.04
N ARG A 370 6.05 -20.01 4.64
CA ARG A 370 7.00 -19.07 5.25
C ARG A 370 6.53 -17.60 5.23
N TRP A 371 5.74 -17.22 4.24
CA TRP A 371 5.24 -15.86 4.10
C TRP A 371 4.14 -15.55 5.12
N ILE A 372 3.19 -16.45 5.32
CA ILE A 372 2.13 -16.33 6.33
C ILE A 372 2.73 -16.41 7.73
N GLU A 373 3.69 -17.31 7.97
CA GLU A 373 4.40 -17.42 9.25
C GLU A 373 5.13 -16.11 9.59
N ALA A 374 5.88 -15.54 8.62
CA ALA A 374 6.56 -14.27 8.81
C ALA A 374 5.58 -13.10 9.07
N ALA A 375 4.46 -13.06 8.34
CA ALA A 375 3.41 -12.07 8.58
C ALA A 375 2.81 -12.19 9.98
N ARG A 376 2.50 -13.40 10.44
CA ARG A 376 2.00 -13.69 11.79
C ARG A 376 2.98 -13.23 12.87
N GLU A 377 4.27 -13.51 12.69
CA GLU A 377 5.33 -13.07 13.61
C GLU A 377 5.43 -11.54 13.68
N ILE A 378 5.41 -10.86 12.53
CA ILE A 378 5.49 -9.40 12.44
C ILE A 378 4.28 -8.76 13.13
N ILE A 379 3.08 -9.26 12.85
CA ILE A 379 1.83 -8.74 13.41
C ILE A 379 1.76 -9.01 14.92
N GLY A 380 2.08 -10.23 15.36
CA GLY A 380 2.10 -10.61 16.77
C GLY A 380 3.15 -9.87 17.59
N GLY A 381 4.32 -9.60 17.02
CA GLY A 381 5.38 -8.81 17.68
C GLY A 381 5.01 -7.35 17.91
N GLY A 382 4.15 -6.79 17.04
CA GLY A 382 3.57 -5.44 17.23
C GLY A 382 2.53 -5.40 18.38
N ALA A 383 1.70 -6.44 18.51
CA ALA A 383 0.70 -6.53 19.57
C ALA A 383 1.32 -6.57 20.98
N GLN A 384 2.40 -7.35 21.17
CA GLN A 384 3.09 -7.44 22.46
C GLN A 384 3.74 -6.11 22.90
N ALA A 385 4.20 -5.29 21.95
CA ALA A 385 4.78 -3.98 22.25
C ALA A 385 3.69 -2.96 22.65
N GLY A 386 2.52 -2.98 21.99
CA GLY A 386 1.39 -2.11 22.29
C GLY A 386 0.75 -2.39 23.66
N GLU A 387 0.61 -3.67 24.02
CA GLU A 387 0.10 -4.06 25.36
C GLU A 387 1.04 -3.63 26.49
N ALA A 388 2.35 -3.69 26.26
CA ALA A 388 3.35 -3.25 27.25
C ALA A 388 3.32 -1.73 27.46
N GLU A 389 3.05 -0.95 26.41
CA GLU A 389 2.98 0.52 26.48
C GLU A 389 1.69 0.98 27.15
N THR A 390 0.56 0.35 26.87
CA THR A 390 -0.74 0.62 27.53
C THR A 390 -0.66 0.30 29.03
N ALA A 391 -0.04 -0.81 29.41
CA ALA A 391 0.16 -1.19 30.80
C ALA A 391 1.17 -0.28 31.54
N ALA A 392 2.02 0.45 30.84
CA ALA A 392 2.94 1.43 31.41
C ALA A 392 2.29 2.80 31.64
N VAL A 393 1.27 3.16 30.86
CA VAL A 393 0.51 4.41 31.01
C VAL A 393 -0.52 4.31 32.13
N GLU A 394 -1.01 3.10 32.45
CA GLU A 394 -1.98 2.84 33.54
C GLU A 394 -1.32 2.67 34.91
N ARG A 395 0.00 2.73 35.01
CA ARG A 395 0.76 2.72 36.28
C ARG A 395 1.35 4.08 36.59
#